data_ae542213829be2ed1b2e15b5300b2565
#
_entry.id   ae542213829be2ed1b2e15b5300b2565
#
_cell.length_a   1.000
_cell.length_b   1.000
_cell.length_c   1.000
_cell.angle_alpha   90.00
_cell.angle_beta   90.00
_cell.angle_gamma   90.00
#
_symmetry.space_group_name_H-M   'P 1'
#
loop_
_entity.id
_entity.type
_entity.pdbx_description
1 polymer ?
#
loop_
_entity_poly.entity_id
_entity_poly.type
_entity_poly.pdbx_seq_one_letter_code
_entity_poly.pdbx_strand_id
1 'polypeptide(L)'
;MKLFNSKKWRELYGKIITKAQEKGNSRRVLIFTQFKDNMDSLDIKTIYSNLFDALYKDLRLGEYPTSSLVTGNIEEITAKSTTSIKVKNQNGWHYRIPIGRKSVKSVDRISINALADENLIKSLDSLFASGKVKGYYKTPETNLDWLERHDPITIYLDEKATPDTLNKVKAACEKYIRSSEDVLSGEKFAAGMALQKSPDEQEIMAILEQAKNIDPILEGVLRPQFTDKKSGKLIASAGYVDSAKKLFDLING
;
A
#
# COMPACT_ATOMS: atom_id res chain seq x y z
N MET A 1 18.80 20.83 18.87
CA MET A 1 19.00 20.53 17.45
C MET A 1 20.10 19.48 17.36
N LYS A 2 19.78 18.19 17.13
CA LYS A 2 20.81 17.18 16.89
C LYS A 2 21.45 17.50 15.53
N LEU A 3 22.75 17.70 15.52
CA LEU A 3 23.51 17.93 14.29
C LEU A 3 23.26 16.76 13.33
N PHE A 4 22.90 17.08 12.11
CA PHE A 4 22.75 16.11 11.03
C PHE A 4 24.04 15.27 10.90
N ASN A 5 23.94 13.98 11.13
CA ASN A 5 25.08 13.06 11.01
C ASN A 5 24.98 12.28 9.71
N SER A 6 25.54 12.82 8.64
CA SER A 6 25.55 12.20 7.31
C SER A 6 26.14 10.78 7.33
N LYS A 7 27.08 10.48 8.22
CA LYS A 7 27.67 9.15 8.37
C LYS A 7 26.62 8.13 8.82
N LYS A 8 25.81 8.44 9.86
CA LYS A 8 24.74 7.55 10.34
C LYS A 8 23.73 7.24 9.23
N TRP A 9 23.37 8.26 8.44
CA TRP A 9 22.41 8.09 7.33
C TRP A 9 22.98 7.27 6.18
N ARG A 10 24.27 7.46 5.85
CA ARG A 10 24.96 6.64 4.84
C ARG A 10 25.03 5.17 5.26
N GLU A 11 25.31 4.89 6.52
CA GLU A 11 25.30 3.53 7.09
C GLU A 11 23.90 2.91 7.00
N LEU A 12 22.85 3.68 7.33
CA LEU A 12 21.46 3.24 7.25
C LEU A 12 21.06 2.87 5.82
N TYR A 13 21.32 3.76 4.86
CA TYR A 13 21.06 3.47 3.45
C TYR A 13 21.86 2.27 2.96
N GLY A 14 23.10 2.12 3.41
CA GLY A 14 23.92 0.94 3.13
C GLY A 14 23.24 -0.37 3.58
N LYS A 15 22.75 -0.43 4.81
CA LYS A 15 22.01 -1.59 5.32
C LYS A 15 20.76 -1.91 4.49
N ILE A 16 20.01 -0.88 4.08
CA ILE A 16 18.80 -1.05 3.25
C ILE A 16 19.19 -1.59 1.87
N ILE A 17 20.24 -1.05 1.24
CA ILE A 17 20.75 -1.50 -0.05
C ILE A 17 21.18 -2.97 0.02
N THR A 18 21.96 -3.34 1.05
CA THR A 18 22.41 -4.74 1.23
C THR A 18 21.21 -5.69 1.34
N LYS A 19 20.22 -5.37 2.17
CA LYS A 19 18.98 -6.18 2.27
C LYS A 19 18.22 -6.27 0.96
N ALA A 20 18.19 -5.19 0.17
CA ALA A 20 17.54 -5.20 -1.13
C ALA A 20 18.30 -6.08 -2.14
N GLN A 21 19.64 -6.06 -2.10
CA GLN A 21 20.49 -6.94 -2.93
C GLN A 21 20.29 -8.41 -2.58
N GLU A 22 20.26 -8.76 -1.29
CA GLU A 22 20.03 -10.12 -0.81
C GLU A 22 18.67 -10.68 -1.28
N LYS A 23 17.69 -9.80 -1.45
CA LYS A 23 16.35 -10.14 -1.95
C LYS A 23 16.18 -10.02 -3.46
N GLY A 24 17.24 -9.69 -4.21
CA GLY A 24 17.17 -9.48 -5.66
C GLY A 24 16.36 -8.26 -6.11
N ASN A 25 16.14 -7.29 -5.21
CA ASN A 25 15.32 -6.11 -5.52
C ASN A 25 16.13 -5.00 -6.17
N SER A 26 16.37 -5.10 -7.48
CA SER A 26 17.22 -4.17 -8.25
C SER A 26 16.69 -2.74 -8.24
N ARG A 27 15.36 -2.56 -8.28
CA ARG A 27 14.73 -1.23 -8.27
C ARG A 27 14.95 -0.52 -6.93
N ARG A 28 14.81 -1.25 -5.84
CA ARG A 28 15.08 -0.74 -4.48
C ARG A 28 16.56 -0.38 -4.32
N VAL A 29 17.45 -1.25 -4.79
CA VAL A 29 18.90 -0.97 -4.81
C VAL A 29 19.19 0.34 -5.53
N LEU A 30 18.63 0.54 -6.74
CA LEU A 30 18.83 1.75 -7.52
C LEU A 30 18.36 3.01 -6.78
N ILE A 31 17.14 2.99 -6.24
CA ILE A 31 16.55 4.15 -5.53
C ILE A 31 17.40 4.53 -4.31
N PHE A 32 17.75 3.56 -3.47
CA PHE A 32 18.50 3.85 -2.25
C PHE A 32 19.97 4.19 -2.52
N THR A 33 20.56 3.67 -3.60
CA THR A 33 21.89 4.07 -4.04
C THR A 33 21.89 5.54 -4.47
N GLN A 34 20.92 5.96 -5.28
CA GLN A 34 20.80 7.37 -5.68
C GLN A 34 20.62 8.30 -4.48
N PHE A 35 19.83 7.91 -3.47
CA PHE A 35 19.67 8.71 -2.25
C PHE A 35 20.96 8.79 -1.46
N LYS A 36 21.69 7.68 -1.32
CA LYS A 36 22.97 7.63 -0.62
C LYS A 36 24.02 8.53 -1.28
N ASP A 37 24.10 8.47 -2.60
CA ASP A 37 25.12 9.22 -3.36
C ASP A 37 24.88 10.74 -3.33
N ASN A 38 23.61 11.16 -3.25
CA ASN A 38 23.21 12.57 -3.23
C ASN A 38 22.99 13.14 -1.81
N MET A 39 23.26 12.38 -0.76
CA MET A 39 22.88 12.72 0.61
C MET A 39 23.48 14.04 1.11
N ASP A 40 24.74 14.35 0.76
CA ASP A 40 25.41 15.56 1.22
C ASP A 40 24.85 16.84 0.58
N SER A 41 24.09 16.71 -0.50
CA SER A 41 23.39 17.82 -1.17
C SER A 41 21.95 18.02 -0.71
N LEU A 42 21.43 17.13 0.14
CA LEU A 42 20.03 17.15 0.59
C LEU A 42 19.90 17.72 2.00
N ASP A 43 18.88 18.53 2.21
CA ASP A 43 18.48 18.93 3.55
C ASP A 43 17.77 17.78 4.30
N ILE A 44 17.74 17.86 5.63
CA ILE A 44 17.18 16.80 6.48
C ILE A 44 15.70 16.54 6.21
N LYS A 45 14.92 17.55 5.85
CA LYS A 45 13.50 17.42 5.50
C LYS A 45 13.33 16.57 4.24
N THR A 46 14.13 16.82 3.23
CA THR A 46 14.15 16.05 1.97
C THR A 46 14.58 14.60 2.23
N ILE A 47 15.57 14.38 3.11
CA ILE A 47 15.99 13.01 3.49
C ILE A 47 14.85 12.25 4.16
N TYR A 48 14.16 12.84 5.13
CA TYR A 48 13.02 12.19 5.79
C TYR A 48 11.88 11.91 4.81
N SER A 49 11.57 12.85 3.93
CA SER A 49 10.53 12.67 2.91
C SER A 49 10.86 11.51 1.97
N ASN A 50 12.08 11.48 1.45
CA ASN A 50 12.53 10.43 0.55
C ASN A 50 12.53 9.05 1.21
N LEU A 51 12.98 8.96 2.47
CA LEU A 51 12.93 7.71 3.25
C LEU A 51 11.50 7.23 3.47
N PHE A 52 10.62 8.12 3.90
CA PHE A 52 9.22 7.78 4.11
C PHE A 52 8.55 7.28 2.82
N ASP A 53 8.75 8.00 1.71
CA ASP A 53 8.20 7.62 0.40
C ASP A 53 8.78 6.29 -0.09
N ALA A 54 10.07 6.05 0.12
CA ALA A 54 10.69 4.80 -0.26
C ALA A 54 10.17 3.62 0.56
N LEU A 55 10.02 3.77 1.88
CA LEU A 55 9.44 2.75 2.74
C LEU A 55 7.98 2.47 2.40
N TYR A 56 7.20 3.51 2.08
CA TYR A 56 5.81 3.35 1.66
C TYR A 56 5.68 2.62 0.31
N LYS A 57 6.57 2.91 -0.64
CA LYS A 57 6.64 2.20 -1.92
C LYS A 57 7.11 0.77 -1.74
N ASP A 58 8.11 0.55 -0.88
CA ASP A 58 8.65 -0.77 -0.58
C ASP A 58 7.60 -1.75 -0.03
N LEU A 59 6.68 -1.26 0.79
CA LEU A 59 5.54 -2.06 1.27
C LEU A 59 4.61 -2.54 0.16
N ARG A 60 4.70 -1.96 -1.05
CA ARG A 60 3.78 -2.20 -2.17
C ARG A 60 4.43 -2.83 -3.38
N LEU A 61 5.75 -2.75 -3.49
CA LEU A 61 6.49 -3.26 -4.65
C LEU A 61 7.05 -4.64 -4.36
N GLY A 62 6.78 -5.59 -5.26
CA GLY A 62 7.35 -6.92 -5.27
C GLY A 62 8.10 -7.17 -6.56
N GLU A 63 9.09 -8.04 -6.52
CA GLU A 63 9.71 -8.59 -7.71
C GLU A 63 9.15 -9.99 -7.93
N TYR A 64 8.46 -10.17 -9.04
CA TYR A 64 7.92 -11.46 -9.45
C TYR A 64 8.42 -11.81 -10.84
N PRO A 65 8.72 -13.11 -11.12
CA PRO A 65 9.08 -13.55 -12.46
C PRO A 65 7.93 -13.25 -13.44
N THR A 66 8.26 -12.58 -14.53
CA THR A 66 7.29 -11.96 -15.45
C THR A 66 6.49 -12.93 -16.30
N SER A 67 6.88 -14.20 -16.44
CA SER A 67 6.39 -15.06 -17.51
C SER A 67 5.17 -15.93 -17.19
N SER A 68 4.72 -16.03 -15.93
CA SER A 68 3.69 -17.01 -15.56
C SER A 68 2.48 -16.46 -14.81
N LEU A 69 2.37 -15.13 -14.66
CA LEU A 69 1.48 -14.54 -13.66
C LEU A 69 0.29 -13.74 -14.25
N VAL A 70 0.23 -13.60 -15.57
CA VAL A 70 -0.89 -12.92 -16.25
C VAL A 70 -1.58 -13.89 -17.18
N THR A 71 -2.84 -14.18 -16.93
CA THR A 71 -3.68 -14.96 -17.83
C THR A 71 -4.68 -14.05 -18.55
N GLY A 72 -4.61 -14.03 -19.87
CA GLY A 72 -5.51 -13.22 -20.70
C GLY A 72 -5.17 -11.73 -20.74
N ASN A 73 -6.05 -10.94 -21.34
CA ASN A 73 -5.94 -9.49 -21.42
C ASN A 73 -6.59 -8.83 -20.20
N ILE A 74 -5.91 -8.89 -19.06
CA ILE A 74 -6.44 -8.38 -17.79
C ILE A 74 -6.68 -6.86 -17.82
N GLU A 75 -5.87 -6.11 -18.59
CA GLU A 75 -6.03 -4.67 -18.77
C GLU A 75 -7.40 -4.34 -19.36
N GLU A 76 -7.77 -5.05 -20.42
CA GLU A 76 -9.07 -4.87 -21.08
C GLU A 76 -10.23 -5.27 -20.16
N ILE A 77 -10.10 -6.37 -19.42
CA ILE A 77 -11.13 -6.87 -18.51
C ILE A 77 -11.36 -5.91 -17.35
N THR A 78 -10.28 -5.42 -16.76
CA THR A 78 -10.39 -4.51 -15.60
C THR A 78 -10.87 -3.13 -16.00
N ALA A 79 -10.63 -2.68 -17.23
CA ALA A 79 -11.08 -1.40 -17.76
C ALA A 79 -12.58 -1.36 -18.12
N LYS A 80 -13.21 -2.53 -18.36
CA LYS A 80 -14.61 -2.59 -18.79
C LYS A 80 -15.60 -2.47 -17.65
N SER A 81 -16.56 -1.56 -17.77
CA SER A 81 -17.77 -1.54 -16.95
C SER A 81 -18.70 -2.68 -17.38
N THR A 82 -19.49 -3.17 -16.43
CA THR A 82 -20.55 -4.16 -16.66
C THR A 82 -21.92 -3.57 -16.34
N THR A 83 -22.99 -4.35 -16.45
CA THR A 83 -24.34 -3.93 -16.05
C THR A 83 -24.47 -3.67 -14.53
N SER A 84 -23.55 -4.19 -13.74
CA SER A 84 -23.57 -4.09 -12.27
C SER A 84 -22.37 -3.37 -11.66
N ILE A 85 -21.29 -3.19 -12.43
CA ILE A 85 -20.05 -2.54 -11.99
C ILE A 85 -19.69 -1.39 -12.92
N LYS A 86 -19.53 -0.19 -12.36
CA LYS A 86 -18.96 0.97 -13.03
C LYS A 86 -17.47 1.01 -12.79
N VAL A 87 -16.68 1.19 -13.86
CA VAL A 87 -15.24 1.43 -13.77
C VAL A 87 -14.95 2.92 -13.85
N LYS A 88 -14.07 3.39 -12.97
CA LYS A 88 -13.51 4.74 -12.97
C LYS A 88 -12.00 4.65 -13.00
N ASN A 89 -11.37 5.22 -14.03
CA ASN A 89 -9.91 5.28 -14.15
C ASN A 89 -9.39 6.51 -13.41
N GLN A 90 -8.40 6.32 -12.55
CA GLN A 90 -7.77 7.41 -11.82
C GLN A 90 -6.37 7.02 -11.34
N ASN A 91 -5.36 7.81 -11.73
CA ASN A 91 -3.99 7.70 -11.24
C ASN A 91 -3.36 6.28 -11.38
N GLY A 92 -3.51 5.63 -12.54
CA GLY A 92 -2.98 4.30 -12.82
C GLY A 92 -3.80 3.15 -12.19
N TRP A 93 -5.07 3.40 -11.86
CA TRP A 93 -5.95 2.42 -11.23
C TRP A 93 -7.33 2.37 -11.87
N HIS A 94 -7.85 1.16 -12.05
CA HIS A 94 -9.26 0.88 -12.33
C HIS A 94 -10.01 0.69 -11.01
N TYR A 95 -10.84 1.66 -10.64
CA TYR A 95 -11.77 1.55 -9.50
C TYR A 95 -13.05 0.89 -9.97
N ARG A 96 -13.35 -0.29 -9.47
CA ARG A 96 -14.52 -1.11 -9.80
C ARG A 96 -15.58 -0.94 -8.72
N ILE A 97 -16.62 -0.19 -9.05
CA ILE A 97 -17.60 0.34 -8.11
C ILE A 97 -18.98 -0.24 -8.44
N PRO A 98 -19.68 -0.90 -7.50
CA PRO A 98 -21.05 -1.36 -7.72
C PRO A 98 -21.98 -0.22 -8.13
N ILE A 99 -22.82 -0.46 -9.14
CA ILE A 99 -23.83 0.51 -9.57
C ILE A 99 -24.86 0.68 -8.43
N GLY A 100 -25.23 1.93 -8.15
CA GLY A 100 -26.13 2.26 -7.05
C GLY A 100 -25.47 2.36 -5.67
N ARG A 101 -24.15 2.05 -5.56
CA ARG A 101 -23.43 2.26 -4.30
C ARG A 101 -23.47 3.75 -3.91
N LYS A 102 -23.92 4.05 -2.70
CA LYS A 102 -23.81 5.39 -2.11
C LYS A 102 -22.34 5.71 -1.83
N SER A 103 -21.92 6.94 -2.08
CA SER A 103 -20.57 7.39 -1.73
C SER A 103 -20.42 7.46 -0.21
N VAL A 104 -19.71 6.48 0.37
CA VAL A 104 -19.36 6.45 1.80
C VAL A 104 -17.86 6.45 1.92
N LYS A 105 -17.35 7.02 2.99
CA LYS A 105 -15.93 6.94 3.32
C LYS A 105 -15.61 5.48 3.68
N SER A 106 -14.57 4.95 3.06
CA SER A 106 -14.08 3.60 3.40
C SER A 106 -13.60 3.58 4.86
N VAL A 107 -13.98 2.53 5.58
CA VAL A 107 -13.61 2.31 6.98
C VAL A 107 -12.37 1.44 7.08
N ASP A 108 -12.38 0.28 6.42
CA ASP A 108 -11.26 -0.67 6.41
C ASP A 108 -10.84 -0.97 4.97
N ARG A 109 -9.66 -1.56 4.81
CA ARG A 109 -9.13 -2.00 3.51
C ARG A 109 -8.62 -3.42 3.61
N ILE A 110 -8.69 -4.15 2.49
CA ILE A 110 -8.06 -5.45 2.35
C ILE A 110 -7.10 -5.38 1.19
N SER A 111 -5.84 -5.71 1.43
CA SER A 111 -4.83 -5.89 0.40
C SER A 111 -4.74 -7.36 0.02
N ILE A 112 -4.65 -7.64 -1.29
CA ILE A 112 -4.62 -8.99 -1.83
C ILE A 112 -3.47 -9.12 -2.82
N ASN A 113 -2.61 -10.10 -2.58
CA ASN A 113 -1.53 -10.50 -3.47
C ASN A 113 -2.02 -11.62 -4.41
N ALA A 114 -2.61 -11.25 -5.53
CA ALA A 114 -3.27 -12.19 -6.43
C ALA A 114 -2.72 -12.17 -7.85
N LEU A 115 -2.91 -13.29 -8.55
CA LEU A 115 -2.70 -13.40 -9.99
C LEU A 115 -3.66 -12.49 -10.74
N ALA A 116 -3.22 -12.02 -11.91
CA ALA A 116 -4.07 -11.30 -12.86
C ALA A 116 -4.93 -12.32 -13.63
N ASP A 117 -6.13 -12.60 -13.12
CA ASP A 117 -7.04 -13.63 -13.67
C ASP A 117 -8.46 -13.06 -13.87
N GLU A 118 -9.06 -13.35 -15.03
CA GLU A 118 -10.40 -12.89 -15.37
C GLU A 118 -11.46 -13.40 -14.41
N ASN A 119 -11.35 -14.66 -13.97
CA ASN A 119 -12.35 -15.26 -13.10
C ASN A 119 -12.27 -14.68 -11.68
N LEU A 120 -11.08 -14.24 -11.25
CA LEU A 120 -10.93 -13.47 -10.01
C LEU A 120 -11.72 -12.15 -10.10
N ILE A 121 -11.58 -11.41 -11.20
CA ILE A 121 -12.31 -10.15 -11.42
C ILE A 121 -13.82 -10.41 -11.43
N LYS A 122 -14.30 -11.44 -12.14
CA LYS A 122 -15.71 -11.84 -12.15
C LYS A 122 -16.23 -12.21 -10.75
N SER A 123 -15.43 -12.93 -9.97
CA SER A 123 -15.76 -13.32 -8.60
C SER A 123 -15.90 -12.12 -7.68
N LEU A 124 -14.96 -11.18 -7.75
CA LEU A 124 -15.02 -9.93 -7.00
C LEU A 124 -16.19 -9.04 -7.45
N ASP A 125 -16.41 -8.89 -8.75
CA ASP A 125 -17.55 -8.13 -9.28
C ASP A 125 -18.88 -8.69 -8.75
N SER A 126 -19.05 -10.01 -8.78
CA SER A 126 -20.24 -10.68 -8.25
C SER A 126 -20.39 -10.46 -6.75
N LEU A 127 -19.31 -10.55 -6.00
CA LEU A 127 -19.30 -10.36 -4.54
C LEU A 127 -19.79 -8.96 -4.16
N PHE A 128 -19.30 -7.93 -4.85
CA PHE A 128 -19.67 -6.54 -4.56
C PHE A 128 -21.01 -6.15 -5.17
N ALA A 129 -21.32 -6.57 -6.40
CA ALA A 129 -22.59 -6.27 -7.06
C ALA A 129 -23.79 -6.87 -6.33
N SER A 130 -23.63 -8.06 -5.72
CA SER A 130 -24.69 -8.70 -4.93
C SER A 130 -24.93 -8.05 -3.56
N GLY A 131 -24.07 -7.10 -3.15
CA GLY A 131 -24.13 -6.50 -1.82
C GLY A 131 -23.73 -7.43 -0.67
N LYS A 132 -23.21 -8.64 -0.96
CA LYS A 132 -22.70 -9.57 0.07
C LYS A 132 -21.53 -8.98 0.86
N VAL A 133 -20.75 -8.13 0.20
CA VAL A 133 -19.74 -7.26 0.81
C VAL A 133 -20.00 -5.83 0.35
N LYS A 134 -20.14 -4.92 1.31
CA LYS A 134 -20.35 -3.49 1.01
C LYS A 134 -19.02 -2.80 0.81
N GLY A 135 -18.82 -2.19 -0.35
CA GLY A 135 -17.57 -1.53 -0.69
C GLY A 135 -17.33 -1.50 -2.18
N TYR A 136 -16.05 -1.39 -2.53
CA TYR A 136 -15.55 -1.43 -3.90
C TYR A 136 -14.10 -1.87 -3.87
N TYR A 137 -13.51 -2.12 -5.03
CA TYR A 137 -12.10 -2.46 -5.11
C TYR A 137 -11.42 -1.76 -6.27
N LYS A 138 -10.09 -1.76 -6.25
CA LYS A 138 -9.27 -1.26 -7.35
C LYS A 138 -8.24 -2.29 -7.77
N THR A 139 -7.87 -2.21 -9.04
CA THR A 139 -6.81 -2.98 -9.69
C THR A 139 -5.90 -2.03 -10.45
N PRO A 140 -4.62 -2.38 -10.71
CA PRO A 140 -3.76 -1.60 -11.60
C PRO A 140 -4.34 -1.51 -13.01
N GLU A 141 -3.98 -0.44 -13.73
CA GLU A 141 -4.37 -0.26 -15.14
C GLU A 141 -3.56 -1.15 -16.08
N THR A 142 -2.31 -1.48 -15.73
CA THR A 142 -1.40 -2.23 -16.60
C THR A 142 -1.01 -3.58 -16.01
N ASN A 143 -0.70 -4.52 -16.90
CA ASN A 143 -0.14 -5.82 -16.52
C ASN A 143 1.18 -5.66 -15.77
N LEU A 144 2.02 -4.72 -16.19
CA LEU A 144 3.31 -4.46 -15.53
C LEU A 144 3.11 -4.01 -14.08
N ASP A 145 2.22 -3.05 -13.85
CA ASP A 145 1.90 -2.59 -12.49
C ASP A 145 1.31 -3.73 -11.64
N TRP A 146 0.53 -4.64 -12.24
CA TRP A 146 0.01 -5.80 -11.54
C TRP A 146 1.14 -6.72 -11.07
N LEU A 147 2.12 -6.98 -11.92
CA LEU A 147 3.26 -7.85 -11.61
C LEU A 147 4.20 -7.24 -10.57
N GLU A 148 4.44 -5.94 -10.65
CA GLU A 148 5.37 -5.23 -9.76
C GLU A 148 4.83 -4.98 -8.34
N ARG A 149 3.57 -5.31 -8.03
CA ARG A 149 2.95 -5.00 -6.74
C ARG A 149 2.71 -6.24 -5.89
N HIS A 150 2.93 -6.09 -4.58
CA HIS A 150 2.48 -7.07 -3.60
C HIS A 150 0.97 -7.01 -3.35
N ASP A 151 0.35 -5.83 -3.56
CA ASP A 151 -1.07 -5.54 -3.33
C ASP A 151 -1.79 -5.13 -4.62
N PRO A 152 -1.78 -5.94 -5.72
CA PRO A 152 -2.42 -5.54 -6.97
C PRO A 152 -3.92 -5.31 -6.81
N ILE A 153 -4.56 -5.93 -5.83
CA ILE A 153 -5.96 -5.67 -5.51
C ILE A 153 -6.04 -5.01 -4.13
N THR A 154 -6.74 -3.88 -4.08
CA THR A 154 -7.12 -3.25 -2.81
C THR A 154 -8.63 -3.13 -2.74
N ILE A 155 -9.24 -3.78 -1.77
CA ILE A 155 -10.66 -3.65 -1.42
C ILE A 155 -10.83 -2.52 -0.41
N TYR A 156 -11.87 -1.71 -0.60
CA TYR A 156 -12.29 -0.63 0.28
C TYR A 156 -13.66 -0.98 0.84
N LEU A 157 -13.73 -1.22 2.15
CA LEU A 157 -14.97 -1.58 2.84
C LEU A 157 -15.71 -0.33 3.32
N ASP A 158 -17.02 -0.31 3.17
CA ASP A 158 -17.90 0.77 3.64
C ASP A 158 -18.21 0.68 5.14
N GLU A 159 -17.93 -0.47 5.75
CA GLU A 159 -18.10 -0.77 7.17
C GLU A 159 -16.91 -1.56 7.70
N LYS A 160 -16.78 -1.66 9.03
CA LYS A 160 -15.70 -2.44 9.65
C LYS A 160 -15.75 -3.89 9.20
N ALA A 161 -14.58 -4.46 8.91
CA ALA A 161 -14.45 -5.85 8.53
C ALA A 161 -14.94 -6.77 9.66
N THR A 162 -15.81 -7.70 9.32
CA THR A 162 -16.25 -8.78 10.20
C THR A 162 -15.62 -10.11 9.78
N PRO A 163 -15.57 -11.14 10.64
CA PRO A 163 -15.12 -12.48 10.23
C PRO A 163 -15.87 -13.01 9.00
N ASP A 164 -17.17 -12.75 8.90
CA ASP A 164 -17.99 -13.14 7.74
C ASP A 164 -17.55 -12.41 6.45
N THR A 165 -17.30 -11.10 6.54
CA THR A 165 -16.76 -10.32 5.42
C THR A 165 -15.41 -10.87 4.96
N LEU A 166 -14.50 -11.16 5.89
CA LEU A 166 -13.16 -11.68 5.57
C LEU A 166 -13.25 -13.08 4.93
N ASN A 167 -14.14 -13.94 5.43
CA ASN A 167 -14.36 -15.28 4.86
C ASN A 167 -14.93 -15.21 3.43
N LYS A 168 -15.86 -14.29 3.15
CA LYS A 168 -16.40 -14.08 1.80
C LYS A 168 -15.33 -13.60 0.82
N VAL A 169 -14.50 -12.66 1.24
CA VAL A 169 -13.38 -12.19 0.42
C VAL A 169 -12.36 -13.30 0.19
N LYS A 170 -12.01 -14.04 1.24
CA LYS A 170 -11.12 -15.21 1.14
C LYS A 170 -11.64 -16.21 0.11
N ALA A 171 -12.89 -16.64 0.22
CA ALA A 171 -13.49 -17.62 -0.69
C ALA A 171 -13.48 -17.15 -2.16
N ALA A 172 -13.63 -15.85 -2.40
CA ALA A 172 -13.57 -15.28 -3.76
C ALA A 172 -12.15 -15.25 -4.35
N CYS A 173 -11.11 -15.19 -3.51
CA CYS A 173 -9.74 -14.88 -3.94
C CYS A 173 -8.73 -16.02 -3.74
N GLU A 174 -8.95 -16.96 -2.82
CA GLU A 174 -7.92 -17.93 -2.37
C GLU A 174 -7.29 -18.76 -3.48
N LYS A 175 -8.04 -19.09 -4.55
CA LYS A 175 -7.54 -19.84 -5.71
C LYS A 175 -6.56 -19.06 -6.59
N TYR A 176 -6.50 -17.76 -6.40
CA TYR A 176 -5.74 -16.83 -7.26
C TYR A 176 -4.57 -16.17 -6.53
N ILE A 177 -4.25 -16.60 -5.32
CA ILE A 177 -3.14 -16.05 -4.54
C ILE A 177 -1.80 -16.43 -5.17
N ARG A 178 -0.92 -15.43 -5.38
CA ARG A 178 0.40 -15.64 -5.99
C ARG A 178 1.40 -16.29 -5.05
N SER A 179 1.39 -15.90 -3.78
CA SER A 179 2.34 -16.38 -2.79
C SER A 179 1.74 -16.31 -1.39
N SER A 180 2.13 -17.26 -0.55
CA SER A 180 1.85 -17.24 0.89
C SER A 180 2.87 -16.42 1.68
N GLU A 181 4.00 -16.06 1.08
CA GLU A 181 5.01 -15.21 1.68
C GLU A 181 4.55 -13.76 1.60
N ASP A 182 4.18 -13.19 2.73
CA ASP A 182 3.44 -11.95 2.76
C ASP A 182 4.30 -10.78 3.17
N VAL A 183 4.35 -9.82 2.27
CA VAL A 183 4.88 -8.47 2.51
C VAL A 183 3.74 -7.45 2.53
N LEU A 184 2.52 -7.90 2.76
CA LEU A 184 1.36 -7.02 2.82
C LEU A 184 1.36 -6.22 4.12
N SER A 185 1.00 -4.93 3.99
CA SER A 185 0.72 -4.08 5.14
C SER A 185 -0.60 -4.49 5.79
N GLY A 186 -0.63 -4.50 7.12
CA GLY A 186 -1.81 -4.82 7.92
C GLY A 186 -1.76 -6.19 8.59
N GLU A 187 -2.88 -6.57 9.18
CA GLU A 187 -3.05 -7.84 9.90
C GLU A 187 -3.39 -8.96 8.92
N LYS A 188 -2.50 -9.96 8.81
CA LYS A 188 -2.74 -11.12 7.96
C LYS A 188 -3.92 -11.95 8.49
N PHE A 189 -4.90 -12.23 7.64
CA PHE A 189 -6.03 -13.11 7.98
C PHE A 189 -6.13 -14.36 7.09
N ALA A 190 -5.44 -14.37 5.94
CA ALA A 190 -5.31 -15.53 5.06
C ALA A 190 -4.03 -15.42 4.23
N ALA A 191 -3.63 -16.50 3.55
CA ALA A 191 -2.52 -16.46 2.61
C ALA A 191 -2.72 -15.36 1.58
N GLY A 192 -1.71 -14.51 1.36
CA GLY A 192 -1.75 -13.40 0.42
C GLY A 192 -2.83 -12.35 0.67
N MET A 193 -3.41 -12.28 1.88
CA MET A 193 -4.48 -11.34 2.23
C MET A 193 -4.25 -10.72 3.60
N ALA A 194 -4.30 -9.38 3.66
CA ALA A 194 -4.14 -8.63 4.90
C ALA A 194 -5.23 -7.56 5.06
N LEU A 195 -5.75 -7.45 6.28
CA LEU A 195 -6.69 -6.41 6.70
C LEU A 195 -5.92 -5.19 7.19
N GLN A 196 -6.19 -4.05 6.58
CA GLN A 196 -5.70 -2.75 7.00
C GLN A 196 -6.85 -1.99 7.67
N LYS A 197 -6.84 -1.97 9.00
CA LYS A 197 -7.76 -1.13 9.77
C LYS A 197 -7.40 0.34 9.55
N SER A 198 -8.37 1.18 9.29
CA SER A 198 -8.11 2.62 9.24
C SER A 198 -7.68 3.08 10.63
N PRO A 199 -6.52 3.72 10.78
CA PRO A 199 -6.08 4.25 12.06
C PRO A 199 -7.06 5.31 12.54
N ASP A 200 -7.32 5.35 13.83
CA ASP A 200 -8.09 6.42 14.43
C ASP A 200 -7.23 7.69 14.65
N GLU A 201 -7.89 8.77 15.06
CA GLU A 201 -7.20 10.05 15.27
C GLU A 201 -6.17 9.97 16.40
N GLN A 202 -6.43 9.18 17.44
CA GLN A 202 -5.51 9.01 18.58
C GLN A 202 -4.24 8.28 18.14
N GLU A 203 -4.36 7.22 17.34
CA GLU A 203 -3.20 6.52 16.78
C GLU A 203 -2.36 7.44 15.89
N ILE A 204 -3.01 8.25 15.04
CA ILE A 204 -2.31 9.23 14.19
C ILE A 204 -1.59 10.27 15.04
N MET A 205 -2.24 10.80 16.08
CA MET A 205 -1.64 11.76 17.00
C MET A 205 -0.43 11.18 17.71
N ALA A 206 -0.51 9.93 18.19
CA ALA A 206 0.61 9.25 18.84
C ALA A 206 1.83 9.10 17.90
N ILE A 207 1.60 8.76 16.62
CA ILE A 207 2.65 8.70 15.60
C ILE A 207 3.30 10.07 15.38
N LEU A 208 2.52 11.13 15.28
CA LEU A 208 3.04 12.49 15.08
C LEU A 208 3.81 13.00 16.31
N GLU A 209 3.35 12.68 17.52
CA GLU A 209 4.07 13.00 18.75
C GLU A 209 5.39 12.23 18.86
N GLN A 210 5.40 10.95 18.55
CA GLN A 210 6.63 10.15 18.47
C GLN A 210 7.61 10.75 17.45
N ALA A 211 7.13 11.14 16.27
CA ALA A 211 7.94 11.80 15.26
C ALA A 211 8.56 13.09 15.80
N LYS A 212 7.76 13.94 16.47
CA LYS A 212 8.21 15.19 17.09
C LYS A 212 9.27 14.97 18.16
N ASN A 213 9.13 13.91 18.97
CA ASN A 213 10.10 13.55 20.00
C ASN A 213 11.44 13.06 19.42
N ILE A 214 11.41 12.42 18.24
CA ILE A 214 12.61 12.05 17.49
C ILE A 214 13.25 13.29 16.89
N ASP A 215 12.50 14.05 16.09
CA ASP A 215 12.92 15.30 15.46
C ASP A 215 11.67 16.11 15.03
N PRO A 216 11.54 17.39 15.44
CA PRO A 216 10.44 18.24 14.99
C PRO A 216 10.33 18.39 13.45
N ILE A 217 11.44 18.26 12.73
CA ILE A 217 11.44 18.28 11.25
C ILE A 217 10.74 17.04 10.70
N LEU A 218 10.96 15.88 11.33
CA LEU A 218 10.29 14.63 10.94
C LEU A 218 8.77 14.73 11.11
N GLU A 219 8.31 15.30 12.22
CA GLU A 219 6.88 15.57 12.42
C GLU A 219 6.32 16.48 11.32
N GLY A 220 7.04 17.55 10.97
CA GLY A 220 6.67 18.47 9.89
C GLY A 220 6.63 17.80 8.51
N VAL A 221 7.40 16.74 8.27
CA VAL A 221 7.34 15.92 7.04
C VAL A 221 6.14 14.98 7.05
N LEU A 222 5.85 14.34 8.18
CA LEU A 222 4.78 13.34 8.28
C LEU A 222 3.39 13.96 8.37
N ARG A 223 3.21 15.05 9.09
CA ARG A 223 1.89 15.69 9.31
C ARG A 223 1.09 15.94 8.02
N PRO A 224 1.65 16.48 6.93
CA PRO A 224 0.93 16.65 5.67
C PRO A 224 0.45 15.32 5.05
N GLN A 225 1.16 14.21 5.30
CA GLN A 225 0.80 12.88 4.80
C GLN A 225 -0.37 12.28 5.59
N PHE A 226 -0.54 12.72 6.83
CA PHE A 226 -1.57 12.28 7.76
C PHE A 226 -2.75 13.26 7.85
N THR A 227 -2.78 14.30 7.00
CA THR A 227 -3.83 15.33 7.02
C THR A 227 -4.57 15.37 5.68
N ASP A 228 -5.88 15.31 5.74
CA ASP A 228 -6.73 15.55 4.56
C ASP A 228 -6.68 17.03 4.16
N LYS A 229 -6.23 17.29 2.94
CA LYS A 229 -6.00 18.65 2.43
C LYS A 229 -7.28 19.50 2.35
N LYS A 230 -8.48 18.88 2.27
CA LYS A 230 -9.75 19.60 2.13
C LYS A 230 -10.38 19.91 3.47
N SER A 231 -10.34 18.95 4.40
CA SER A 231 -11.02 19.08 5.70
C SER A 231 -10.08 19.50 6.84
N GLY A 232 -8.76 19.42 6.65
CA GLY A 232 -7.77 19.64 7.70
C GLY A 232 -7.75 18.54 8.77
N LYS A 233 -8.58 17.49 8.64
CA LYS A 233 -8.67 16.42 9.62
C LYS A 233 -7.51 15.44 9.49
N LEU A 234 -7.09 14.86 10.61
CA LEU A 234 -6.13 13.78 10.62
C LEU A 234 -6.75 12.51 10.04
N ILE A 235 -6.22 12.06 8.91
CA ILE A 235 -6.66 10.87 8.19
C ILE A 235 -5.42 10.23 7.56
N ALA A 236 -5.17 8.97 7.90
CA ALA A 236 -4.09 8.21 7.28
C ALA A 236 -4.57 6.85 6.79
N SER A 237 -3.81 6.25 5.89
CA SER A 237 -3.92 4.83 5.60
C SER A 237 -3.02 4.04 6.56
N ALA A 238 -3.40 2.79 6.83
CA ALA A 238 -2.55 1.88 7.60
C ALA A 238 -1.12 1.80 7.03
N GLY A 239 -0.97 1.78 5.70
CA GLY A 239 0.35 1.78 5.06
C GLY A 239 1.20 3.01 5.38
N TYR A 240 0.61 4.17 5.63
CA TYR A 240 1.36 5.35 6.09
C TYR A 240 1.82 5.20 7.55
N VAL A 241 0.95 4.66 8.40
CA VAL A 241 1.30 4.36 9.80
C VAL A 241 2.43 3.35 9.86
N ASP A 242 2.33 2.26 9.11
CA ASP A 242 3.38 1.22 9.06
C ASP A 242 4.71 1.78 8.53
N SER A 243 4.66 2.65 7.51
CA SER A 243 5.85 3.30 6.98
C SER A 243 6.50 4.25 8.00
N ALA A 244 5.69 4.99 8.76
CA ALA A 244 6.20 5.85 9.82
C ALA A 244 6.85 5.03 10.95
N LYS A 245 6.20 3.95 11.40
CA LYS A 245 6.77 3.04 12.41
C LYS A 245 8.11 2.45 11.94
N LYS A 246 8.18 1.95 10.71
CA LYS A 246 9.44 1.46 10.11
C LYS A 246 10.52 2.54 10.02
N LEU A 247 10.13 3.78 9.70
CA LEU A 247 11.08 4.90 9.69
C LEU A 247 11.61 5.18 11.08
N PHE A 248 10.76 5.13 12.11
CA PHE A 248 11.20 5.31 13.51
C PHE A 248 12.17 4.22 13.96
N ASP A 249 11.87 2.96 13.64
CA ASP A 249 12.76 1.84 13.94
C ASP A 249 14.12 2.01 13.26
N LEU A 250 14.14 2.47 12.01
CA LEU A 250 15.37 2.74 11.28
C LEU A 250 16.19 3.91 11.89
N ILE A 251 15.53 4.93 12.41
CA ILE A 251 16.20 6.09 13.01
C ILE A 251 16.78 5.75 14.40
N ASN A 252 16.08 4.93 15.18
CA ASN A 252 16.43 4.59 16.55
C ASN A 252 17.37 3.38 16.67
N GLY A 253 17.37 2.47 15.73
CA GLY A 253 18.21 1.26 15.68
C GLY A 253 19.56 1.50 15.06
#